data_7b33e90fb316c3d807ae5d935b138427
#
_entry.id   7b33e90fb316c3d807ae5d935b138427
#
_cell.length_a   1.000
_cell.length_b   1.000
_cell.length_c   1.000
_cell.angle_alpha   90.00
_cell.angle_beta   90.00
_cell.angle_gamma   90.00
#
_symmetry.space_group_name_H-M   'P 1'
#
loop_
_entity.id
_entity.type
_entity.pdbx_description
1 polymer ?
#
loop_
_entity_poly.entity_id
_entity_poly.type
_entity_poly.pdbx_seq_one_letter_code
_entity_poly.pdbx_strand_id
1 'polypeptide(L)'
;MRLLVRRLWLPLLSLAGFLVVCAGGYVWLARISWVDAFFWIFNPHAIDPGHVHKATKLFSIAAYAGVFFFQVWIAERVLVSLFHPEGGGIWRSMMIEVAIQNTRNHYILCGYGQVGRTVVEQMRKAQIPFILIESNEGLYRQLLSEGMLVIHGDAKRHSVLESAGIKRARGICALIDNDADNLYITITAKTLNPNLRVITRAGQERYAQAMRSSGADEVVIPEYEGGLVIGRLIAERTKTVGAQGA
;
A
#
# COMPACT_ATOMS: atom_id res chain seq x y z
N MET A 1 3.97 10.94 -3.42
CA MET A 1 4.33 12.25 -4.01
C MET A 1 5.86 12.49 -4.07
N ARG A 2 6.63 12.37 -2.96
CA ARG A 2 8.10 12.62 -2.98
C ARG A 2 8.91 11.71 -3.92
N LEU A 3 8.54 10.43 -4.09
CA LEU A 3 9.21 9.50 -5.00
C LEU A 3 8.95 9.81 -6.48
N LEU A 4 7.75 10.25 -6.81
CA LEU A 4 7.35 10.65 -8.16
C LEU A 4 8.12 11.90 -8.60
N VAL A 5 8.21 12.89 -7.72
CA VAL A 5 9.00 14.11 -7.94
C VAL A 5 10.47 13.75 -8.19
N ARG A 6 11.07 12.86 -7.37
CA ARG A 6 12.47 12.46 -7.50
C ARG A 6 12.78 11.69 -8.80
N ARG A 7 11.83 10.91 -9.32
CA ARG A 7 11.99 10.16 -10.59
C ARG A 7 11.79 11.02 -11.84
N LEU A 8 11.00 12.10 -11.74
CA LEU A 8 10.75 13.01 -12.86
C LEU A 8 11.72 14.17 -12.95
N TRP A 9 12.46 14.46 -11.87
CA TRP A 9 13.38 15.60 -11.82
C TRP A 9 14.48 15.55 -12.90
N LEU A 10 15.13 14.40 -13.06
CA LEU A 10 16.18 14.20 -14.09
C LEU A 10 15.65 14.38 -15.53
N PRO A 11 14.55 13.73 -15.96
CA PRO A 11 13.96 13.97 -17.27
C PRO A 11 13.54 15.42 -17.50
N LEU A 12 12.97 16.09 -16.51
CA LEU A 12 12.57 17.50 -16.63
C LEU A 12 13.75 18.45 -16.74
N LEU A 13 14.81 18.24 -15.97
CA LEU A 13 16.04 19.03 -16.07
C LEU A 13 16.74 18.83 -17.42
N SER A 14 16.81 17.57 -17.90
CA SER A 14 17.41 17.28 -19.20
C SER A 14 16.61 17.85 -20.36
N LEU A 15 15.27 17.84 -20.27
CA LEU A 15 14.41 18.53 -21.23
C LEU A 15 14.65 20.05 -21.21
N ALA A 16 14.69 20.66 -20.04
CA ALA A 16 14.96 22.10 -19.92
C ALA A 16 16.32 22.48 -20.53
N GLY A 17 17.39 21.71 -20.24
CA GLY A 17 18.69 21.89 -20.84
C GLY A 17 18.65 21.73 -22.37
N PHE A 18 17.97 20.73 -22.87
CA PHE A 18 17.79 20.50 -24.31
C PHE A 18 17.06 21.66 -25.00
N LEU A 19 15.99 22.20 -24.40
CA LEU A 19 15.26 23.35 -24.94
C LEU A 19 16.16 24.60 -25.03
N VAL A 20 17.00 24.83 -24.01
CA VAL A 20 17.98 25.96 -24.05
C VAL A 20 18.98 25.76 -25.17
N VAL A 21 19.51 24.57 -25.39
CA VAL A 21 20.42 24.24 -26.49
C VAL A 21 19.75 24.45 -27.86
N CYS A 22 18.51 24.00 -28.00
CA CYS A 22 17.73 24.21 -29.22
C CYS A 22 17.48 25.71 -29.50
N ALA A 23 17.09 26.49 -28.49
CA ALA A 23 16.88 27.92 -28.61
C ALA A 23 18.20 28.62 -29.02
N GLY A 24 19.32 28.29 -28.39
CA GLY A 24 20.66 28.80 -28.75
C GLY A 24 21.04 28.47 -30.20
N GLY A 25 20.72 27.26 -30.66
CA GLY A 25 20.92 26.85 -32.05
C GLY A 25 20.11 27.69 -33.03
N TYR A 26 18.86 28.01 -32.75
CA TYR A 26 18.03 28.88 -33.57
C TYR A 26 18.56 30.34 -33.58
N VAL A 27 18.94 30.88 -32.42
CA VAL A 27 19.52 32.22 -32.31
C VAL A 27 20.76 32.30 -33.19
N TRP A 28 21.63 31.28 -33.16
CA TRP A 28 22.88 31.26 -33.92
C TRP A 28 22.68 31.06 -35.43
N LEU A 29 21.82 30.09 -35.83
CA LEU A 29 21.59 29.71 -37.23
C LEU A 29 20.66 30.66 -37.98
N ALA A 30 19.57 31.09 -37.33
CA ALA A 30 18.55 31.92 -37.94
C ALA A 30 18.69 33.42 -37.58
N ARG A 31 19.60 33.76 -36.67
CA ARG A 31 19.86 35.15 -36.17
C ARG A 31 18.60 35.83 -35.63
N ILE A 32 17.73 35.06 -34.94
CA ILE A 32 16.49 35.53 -34.33
C ILE A 32 16.70 35.82 -32.84
N SER A 33 15.73 36.47 -32.21
CA SER A 33 15.73 36.68 -30.77
C SER A 33 15.53 35.38 -29.96
N TRP A 34 15.94 35.36 -28.70
CA TRP A 34 15.67 34.21 -27.81
C TRP A 34 14.16 33.94 -27.67
N VAL A 35 13.34 34.96 -27.67
CA VAL A 35 11.86 34.83 -27.57
C VAL A 35 11.30 34.12 -28.80
N ASP A 36 11.75 34.55 -30.01
CA ASP A 36 11.33 33.92 -31.26
C ASP A 36 11.86 32.48 -31.36
N ALA A 37 13.06 32.23 -30.85
CA ALA A 37 13.64 30.87 -30.83
C ALA A 37 12.80 29.91 -29.98
N PHE A 38 12.37 30.32 -28.77
CA PHE A 38 11.45 29.53 -27.94
C PHE A 38 10.09 29.42 -28.61
N PHE A 39 9.55 30.45 -29.20
CA PHE A 39 8.29 30.39 -29.91
C PHE A 39 8.34 29.35 -31.06
N TRP A 40 9.44 29.31 -31.82
CA TRP A 40 9.62 28.34 -32.90
C TRP A 40 9.69 26.88 -32.44
N ILE A 41 10.28 26.63 -31.27
CA ILE A 41 10.32 25.26 -30.68
C ILE A 41 8.90 24.71 -30.46
N PHE A 42 7.97 25.58 -30.04
CA PHE A 42 6.59 25.15 -29.74
C PHE A 42 5.63 25.34 -30.93
N ASN A 43 6.01 26.13 -31.93
CA ASN A 43 5.20 26.43 -33.12
C ASN A 43 5.95 26.16 -34.42
N PRO A 44 6.09 24.87 -34.83
CA PRO A 44 6.81 24.50 -36.06
C PRO A 44 6.24 25.15 -37.33
N HIS A 45 4.95 25.48 -37.34
CA HIS A 45 4.29 26.14 -38.48
C HIS A 45 4.62 27.64 -38.62
N ALA A 46 5.24 28.24 -37.61
CA ALA A 46 5.67 29.64 -37.68
C ALA A 46 6.95 29.85 -38.51
N ILE A 47 7.63 28.77 -38.86
CA ILE A 47 8.83 28.80 -39.66
C ILE A 47 8.43 28.77 -41.14
N ASP A 48 8.52 29.90 -41.86
CA ASP A 48 8.30 29.93 -43.28
C ASP A 48 9.37 29.15 -44.05
N PRO A 49 9.03 28.02 -44.71
CA PRO A 49 10.04 27.20 -45.39
C PRO A 49 10.69 27.89 -46.56
N GLY A 50 10.11 28.96 -47.10
CA GLY A 50 10.65 29.69 -48.26
C GLY A 50 11.83 30.59 -47.92
N HIS A 51 11.89 31.11 -46.70
CA HIS A 51 12.85 32.14 -46.28
C HIS A 51 13.95 31.65 -45.35
N VAL A 52 14.00 30.35 -45.01
CA VAL A 52 14.95 29.80 -44.04
C VAL A 52 16.04 28.99 -44.70
N HIS A 53 17.28 29.18 -44.25
CA HIS A 53 18.46 28.45 -44.76
C HIS A 53 18.34 26.94 -44.57
N LYS A 54 18.90 26.11 -45.47
CA LYS A 54 18.86 24.64 -45.41
C LYS A 54 19.35 24.10 -44.04
N ALA A 55 20.40 24.71 -43.49
CA ALA A 55 20.91 24.28 -42.17
C ALA A 55 19.90 24.45 -41.04
N THR A 56 19.14 25.56 -41.04
CA THR A 56 18.08 25.80 -40.05
C THR A 56 16.93 24.77 -40.18
N LYS A 57 16.58 24.37 -41.43
CA LYS A 57 15.55 23.32 -41.63
C LYS A 57 16.00 21.97 -41.07
N LEU A 58 17.24 21.55 -41.35
CA LEU A 58 17.78 20.31 -40.79
C LEU A 58 17.84 20.35 -39.27
N PHE A 59 18.30 21.49 -38.72
CA PHE A 59 18.32 21.69 -37.26
C PHE A 59 16.90 21.62 -36.65
N SER A 60 15.90 22.22 -37.30
CA SER A 60 14.51 22.15 -36.86
C SER A 60 13.99 20.70 -36.79
N ILE A 61 14.29 19.88 -37.81
CA ILE A 61 13.90 18.46 -37.80
C ILE A 61 14.52 17.73 -36.60
N ALA A 62 15.82 17.95 -36.36
CA ALA A 62 16.53 17.34 -35.23
C ALA A 62 16.00 17.85 -33.87
N ALA A 63 15.71 19.15 -33.75
CA ALA A 63 15.13 19.73 -32.53
C ALA A 63 13.75 19.13 -32.21
N TYR A 64 12.86 19.02 -33.21
CA TYR A 64 11.53 18.42 -33.01
C TYR A 64 11.60 16.92 -32.72
N ALA A 65 12.48 16.18 -33.39
CA ALA A 65 12.71 14.78 -33.06
C ALA A 65 13.19 14.61 -31.61
N GLY A 66 14.07 15.51 -31.13
CA GLY A 66 14.53 15.53 -29.75
C GLY A 66 13.41 15.85 -28.76
N VAL A 67 12.59 16.87 -29.03
CA VAL A 67 11.43 17.21 -28.17
C VAL A 67 10.46 16.03 -28.11
N PHE A 68 10.16 15.39 -29.24
CA PHE A 68 9.31 14.21 -29.28
C PHE A 68 9.89 13.04 -28.47
N PHE A 69 11.19 12.78 -28.59
CA PHE A 69 11.88 11.79 -27.77
C PHE A 69 11.71 12.04 -26.27
N PHE A 70 11.92 13.29 -25.83
CA PHE A 70 11.73 13.64 -24.42
C PHE A 70 10.29 13.48 -23.95
N GLN A 71 9.30 13.82 -24.80
CA GLN A 71 7.89 13.61 -24.49
C GLN A 71 7.57 12.12 -24.27
N VAL A 72 8.05 11.25 -25.17
CA VAL A 72 7.87 9.79 -25.04
C VAL A 72 8.60 9.28 -23.78
N TRP A 73 9.80 9.72 -23.53
CA TRP A 73 10.58 9.31 -22.35
C TRP A 73 9.91 9.75 -21.03
N ILE A 74 9.39 10.97 -20.95
CA ILE A 74 8.64 11.45 -19.78
C ILE A 74 7.32 10.65 -19.64
N ALA A 75 6.60 10.43 -20.72
CA ALA A 75 5.36 9.64 -20.71
C ALA A 75 5.61 8.21 -20.22
N GLU A 76 6.68 7.55 -20.70
CA GLU A 76 7.10 6.23 -20.21
C GLU A 76 7.38 6.25 -18.71
N ARG A 77 8.12 7.24 -18.20
CA ARG A 77 8.42 7.38 -16.77
C ARG A 77 7.17 7.59 -15.92
N VAL A 78 6.23 8.39 -16.41
CA VAL A 78 4.93 8.59 -15.75
C VAL A 78 4.13 7.30 -15.73
N LEU A 79 3.99 6.61 -16.87
CA LEU A 79 3.29 5.34 -16.98
C LEU A 79 3.90 4.28 -16.06
N VAL A 80 5.22 4.09 -16.12
CA VAL A 80 5.92 3.15 -15.24
C VAL A 80 5.68 3.50 -13.77
N SER A 81 5.68 4.79 -13.40
CA SER A 81 5.41 5.20 -12.01
C SER A 81 3.98 4.92 -11.57
N LEU A 82 3.01 4.99 -12.50
CA LEU A 82 1.59 4.69 -12.23
C LEU A 82 1.32 3.18 -12.11
N PHE A 83 2.03 2.35 -12.88
CA PHE A 83 1.76 0.91 -12.99
C PHE A 83 2.83 0.01 -12.34
N HIS A 84 3.85 0.59 -11.67
CA HIS A 84 4.96 -0.21 -11.11
C HIS A 84 4.47 -1.13 -9.96
N PRO A 85 4.74 -2.45 -10.03
CA PRO A 85 4.22 -3.41 -9.04
C PRO A 85 4.79 -3.21 -7.62
N GLU A 86 6.03 -2.71 -7.50
CA GLU A 86 6.75 -2.59 -6.22
C GLU A 86 6.27 -1.45 -5.30
N GLY A 87 5.40 -0.55 -5.78
CA GLY A 87 4.90 0.59 -5.02
C GLY A 87 3.38 0.62 -4.82
N GLY A 88 2.67 -0.48 -5.15
CA GLY A 88 1.20 -0.48 -5.16
C GLY A 88 0.70 0.80 -5.82
N GLY A 89 0.79 0.88 -7.16
CA GLY A 89 0.56 2.12 -7.90
C GLY A 89 -0.62 2.93 -7.35
N ILE A 90 -0.58 4.22 -7.45
CA ILE A 90 -1.61 5.16 -6.92
C ILE A 90 -3.02 4.64 -7.21
N TRP A 91 -3.23 4.03 -8.36
CA TRP A 91 -4.49 3.38 -8.76
C TRP A 91 -4.89 2.22 -7.85
N ARG A 92 -3.93 1.34 -7.50
CA ARG A 92 -4.22 0.19 -6.62
C ARG A 92 -4.59 0.66 -5.22
N SER A 93 -3.85 1.63 -4.68
CA SER A 93 -4.16 2.22 -3.37
C SER A 93 -5.55 2.84 -3.36
N MET A 94 -5.91 3.62 -4.39
CA MET A 94 -7.25 4.21 -4.52
C MET A 94 -8.34 3.13 -4.63
N MET A 95 -8.13 2.10 -5.45
CA MET A 95 -9.10 1.00 -5.59
C MET A 95 -9.29 0.25 -4.28
N ILE A 96 -8.21 -0.02 -3.53
CA ILE A 96 -8.28 -0.68 -2.23
C ILE A 96 -8.98 0.23 -1.21
N GLU A 97 -8.70 1.52 -1.18
CA GLU A 97 -9.38 2.46 -0.29
C GLU A 97 -10.88 2.52 -0.57
N VAL A 98 -11.30 2.61 -1.83
CA VAL A 98 -12.71 2.53 -2.23
C VAL A 98 -13.34 1.18 -1.83
N ALA A 99 -12.61 0.08 -2.03
CA ALA A 99 -13.08 -1.24 -1.62
C ALA A 99 -13.26 -1.34 -0.10
N ILE A 100 -12.31 -0.81 0.69
CA ILE A 100 -12.42 -0.75 2.16
C ILE A 100 -13.66 0.05 2.58
N GLN A 101 -13.90 1.21 1.98
CA GLN A 101 -15.07 2.04 2.32
C GLN A 101 -16.40 1.36 2.00
N ASN A 102 -16.44 0.55 0.95
CA ASN A 102 -17.66 -0.18 0.53
C ASN A 102 -17.86 -1.51 1.26
N THR A 103 -16.80 -2.05 1.92
CA THR A 103 -16.88 -3.34 2.61
C THR A 103 -17.74 -3.23 3.88
N ARG A 104 -18.66 -4.14 4.05
CA ARG A 104 -19.59 -4.24 5.18
C ARG A 104 -19.62 -5.66 5.71
N ASN A 105 -20.09 -5.86 6.95
CA ASN A 105 -20.21 -7.17 7.59
C ASN A 105 -18.89 -7.99 7.56
N HIS A 106 -17.77 -7.29 7.66
CA HIS A 106 -16.42 -7.83 7.64
C HIS A 106 -15.82 -7.89 9.05
N TYR A 107 -14.70 -8.60 9.18
CA TYR A 107 -13.88 -8.55 10.38
C TYR A 107 -12.72 -7.56 10.18
N ILE A 108 -12.36 -6.87 11.26
CA ILE A 108 -11.13 -6.04 11.31
C ILE A 108 -10.06 -6.88 12.01
N LEU A 109 -8.92 -7.08 11.35
CA LEU A 109 -7.79 -7.80 11.92
C LEU A 109 -6.69 -6.81 12.27
N CYS A 110 -6.28 -6.75 13.53
CA CYS A 110 -5.24 -5.84 14.02
C CYS A 110 -3.93 -6.62 14.22
N GLY A 111 -2.97 -6.43 13.29
CA GLY A 111 -1.67 -7.08 13.28
C GLY A 111 -1.57 -8.29 12.35
N TYR A 112 -0.45 -8.37 11.62
CA TYR A 112 -0.12 -9.47 10.71
C TYR A 112 1.15 -10.21 11.15
N GLY A 113 1.26 -10.45 12.47
CA GLY A 113 2.26 -11.31 13.08
C GLY A 113 1.98 -12.80 12.83
N GLN A 114 2.60 -13.68 13.60
CA GLN A 114 2.46 -15.13 13.44
C GLN A 114 1.00 -15.59 13.54
N VAL A 115 0.28 -15.18 14.58
CA VAL A 115 -1.14 -15.51 14.77
C VAL A 115 -2.00 -14.89 13.69
N GLY A 116 -1.78 -13.59 13.39
CA GLY A 116 -2.53 -12.86 12.38
C GLY A 116 -2.46 -13.48 11.00
N ARG A 117 -1.29 -13.96 10.58
CA ARG A 117 -1.09 -14.68 9.30
C ARG A 117 -1.94 -15.95 9.23
N THR A 118 -1.92 -16.75 10.30
CA THR A 118 -2.71 -17.97 10.37
C THR A 118 -4.21 -17.68 10.32
N VAL A 119 -4.67 -16.64 11.04
CA VAL A 119 -6.08 -16.21 11.00
C VAL A 119 -6.48 -15.74 9.60
N VAL A 120 -5.66 -14.92 8.96
CA VAL A 120 -5.90 -14.46 7.57
C VAL A 120 -6.03 -15.64 6.61
N GLU A 121 -5.15 -16.63 6.71
CA GLU A 121 -5.19 -17.82 5.86
C GLU A 121 -6.51 -18.58 6.03
N GLN A 122 -6.96 -18.80 7.26
CA GLN A 122 -8.22 -19.49 7.54
C GLN A 122 -9.44 -18.68 7.06
N MET A 123 -9.43 -17.36 7.24
CA MET A 123 -10.51 -16.49 6.76
C MET A 123 -10.59 -16.47 5.24
N ARG A 124 -9.45 -16.48 4.55
CA ARG A 124 -9.41 -16.60 3.07
C ARG A 124 -9.98 -17.93 2.60
N LYS A 125 -9.60 -19.05 3.23
CA LYS A 125 -10.16 -20.38 2.91
C LYS A 125 -11.68 -20.42 3.13
N ALA A 126 -12.16 -19.77 4.19
CA ALA A 126 -13.58 -19.69 4.52
C ALA A 126 -14.33 -18.59 3.77
N GLN A 127 -13.66 -17.82 2.90
CA GLN A 127 -14.23 -16.69 2.16
C GLN A 127 -14.90 -15.63 3.07
N ILE A 128 -14.37 -15.45 4.28
CA ILE A 128 -14.86 -14.45 5.24
C ILE A 128 -14.21 -13.10 4.90
N PRO A 129 -14.99 -12.03 4.66
CA PRO A 129 -14.44 -10.73 4.34
C PRO A 129 -13.73 -10.11 5.55
N PHE A 130 -12.56 -9.54 5.33
CA PHE A 130 -11.79 -8.86 6.37
C PHE A 130 -11.02 -7.65 5.83
N ILE A 131 -10.72 -6.72 6.73
CA ILE A 131 -9.81 -5.59 6.53
C ILE A 131 -8.70 -5.74 7.56
N LEU A 132 -7.44 -5.65 7.10
CA LEU A 132 -6.27 -5.78 7.95
C LEU A 132 -5.73 -4.39 8.31
N ILE A 133 -5.30 -4.19 9.55
CA ILE A 133 -4.55 -3.02 10.01
C ILE A 133 -3.14 -3.48 10.35
N GLU A 134 -2.13 -2.86 9.72
CA GLU A 134 -0.72 -3.18 9.93
C GLU A 134 0.10 -1.89 10.09
N SER A 135 0.92 -1.84 11.13
CA SER A 135 1.75 -0.67 11.46
C SER A 135 3.11 -0.68 10.76
N ASN A 136 3.64 -1.87 10.43
CA ASN A 136 4.89 -2.00 9.72
C ASN A 136 4.72 -1.63 8.24
N GLU A 137 5.41 -0.58 7.81
CA GLU A 137 5.29 -0.06 6.44
C GLU A 137 5.75 -1.07 5.37
N GLY A 138 6.79 -1.87 5.66
CA GLY A 138 7.28 -2.90 4.74
C GLY A 138 6.25 -3.99 4.49
N LEU A 139 5.66 -4.53 5.57
CA LEU A 139 4.58 -5.51 5.54
C LEU A 139 3.32 -4.95 4.88
N TYR A 140 2.94 -3.72 5.21
CA TYR A 140 1.82 -3.04 4.57
C TYR A 140 1.98 -2.98 3.05
N ARG A 141 3.16 -2.55 2.56
CA ARG A 141 3.44 -2.47 1.11
C ARG A 141 3.37 -3.84 0.43
N GLN A 142 3.89 -4.88 1.08
CA GLN A 142 3.81 -6.24 0.59
C GLN A 142 2.34 -6.68 0.46
N LEU A 143 1.55 -6.56 1.52
CA LEU A 143 0.13 -6.94 1.56
C LEU A 143 -0.71 -6.16 0.54
N LEU A 144 -0.41 -4.86 0.39
CA LEU A 144 -1.02 -4.01 -0.64
C LEU A 144 -0.71 -4.52 -2.05
N SER A 145 0.54 -4.95 -2.30
CA SER A 145 0.96 -5.52 -3.59
C SER A 145 0.31 -6.89 -3.88
N GLU A 146 -0.05 -7.64 -2.85
CA GLU A 146 -0.81 -8.89 -2.93
C GLU A 146 -2.32 -8.66 -3.13
N GLY A 147 -2.79 -7.40 -3.12
CA GLY A 147 -4.19 -7.03 -3.31
C GLY A 147 -5.06 -7.20 -2.07
N MET A 148 -4.47 -7.27 -0.89
CA MET A 148 -5.23 -7.34 0.36
C MET A 148 -5.85 -5.98 0.72
N LEU A 149 -7.04 -6.01 1.32
CA LEU A 149 -7.66 -4.85 1.94
C LEU A 149 -6.90 -4.54 3.24
N VAL A 150 -5.92 -3.67 3.16
CA VAL A 150 -5.02 -3.35 4.27
C VAL A 150 -4.89 -1.84 4.49
N ILE A 151 -4.91 -1.43 5.75
CA ILE A 151 -4.72 -0.03 6.20
C ILE A 151 -3.37 0.06 6.90
N HIS A 152 -2.54 1.02 6.51
CA HIS A 152 -1.33 1.35 7.23
C HIS A 152 -1.65 2.22 8.44
N GLY A 153 -1.40 1.73 9.64
CA GLY A 153 -1.63 2.50 10.85
C GLY A 153 -1.52 1.71 12.14
N ASP A 154 -1.58 2.44 13.23
CA ASP A 154 -1.66 1.88 14.58
C ASP A 154 -3.13 1.63 14.93
N ALA A 155 -3.49 0.36 15.16
CA ALA A 155 -4.84 -0.05 15.50
C ALA A 155 -5.37 0.50 16.85
N LYS A 156 -4.50 1.06 17.68
CA LYS A 156 -4.89 1.79 18.89
C LYS A 156 -5.58 3.13 18.61
N ARG A 157 -5.38 3.69 17.43
CA ARG A 157 -5.93 5.00 17.06
C ARG A 157 -7.39 4.89 16.59
N HIS A 158 -8.28 5.68 17.19
CA HIS A 158 -9.69 5.76 16.80
C HIS A 158 -9.89 5.98 15.30
N SER A 159 -9.14 6.93 14.71
CA SER A 159 -9.24 7.25 13.29
C SER A 159 -8.90 6.08 12.37
N VAL A 160 -7.96 5.21 12.78
CA VAL A 160 -7.58 4.02 12.02
C VAL A 160 -8.68 2.97 12.08
N LEU A 161 -9.29 2.73 13.24
CA LEU A 161 -10.43 1.82 13.39
C LEU A 161 -11.67 2.34 12.65
N GLU A 162 -11.91 3.65 12.65
CA GLU A 162 -13.00 4.26 11.87
C GLU A 162 -12.76 4.10 10.36
N SER A 163 -11.53 4.31 9.87
CA SER A 163 -11.15 4.06 8.48
C SER A 163 -11.37 2.60 8.07
N ALA A 164 -11.14 1.66 9.00
CA ALA A 164 -11.43 0.24 8.81
C ALA A 164 -12.94 -0.07 8.88
N GLY A 165 -13.79 0.91 9.16
CA GLY A 165 -15.24 0.75 9.20
C GLY A 165 -15.77 0.01 10.41
N ILE A 166 -15.25 0.27 11.60
CA ILE A 166 -15.63 -0.42 12.85
C ILE A 166 -17.16 -0.40 13.12
N LYS A 167 -17.85 0.69 12.72
CA LYS A 167 -19.31 0.84 12.89
C LYS A 167 -20.14 -0.10 11.99
N ARG A 168 -19.54 -0.60 10.89
CA ARG A 168 -20.17 -1.50 9.93
C ARG A 168 -19.54 -2.90 9.88
N ALA A 169 -18.53 -3.12 10.72
CA ALA A 169 -17.88 -4.41 10.89
C ALA A 169 -18.75 -5.40 11.68
N ARG A 170 -18.58 -6.69 11.41
CA ARG A 170 -19.16 -7.78 12.18
C ARG A 170 -18.39 -8.07 13.47
N GLY A 171 -17.08 -7.87 13.45
CA GLY A 171 -16.20 -8.10 14.59
C GLY A 171 -14.80 -7.55 14.37
N ILE A 172 -14.01 -7.58 15.41
CA ILE A 172 -12.60 -7.21 15.40
C ILE A 172 -11.77 -8.31 16.08
N CYS A 173 -10.58 -8.56 15.55
CA CYS A 173 -9.60 -9.45 16.14
C CYS A 173 -8.34 -8.66 16.49
N ALA A 174 -8.03 -8.50 17.77
CA ALA A 174 -6.79 -7.88 18.25
C ALA A 174 -5.71 -8.96 18.39
N LEU A 175 -4.74 -8.97 17.45
CA LEU A 175 -3.77 -10.06 17.27
C LEU A 175 -2.31 -9.57 17.34
N ILE A 176 -2.10 -8.39 17.94
CA ILE A 176 -0.75 -7.80 18.12
C ILE A 176 0.02 -8.61 19.16
N ASP A 177 1.34 -8.69 19.01
CA ASP A 177 2.21 -9.38 19.95
C ASP A 177 2.55 -8.50 21.19
N ASN A 178 1.49 -7.88 21.74
CA ASN A 178 1.56 -7.06 22.96
C ASN A 178 0.18 -7.05 23.63
N ASP A 179 0.11 -7.59 24.83
CA ASP A 179 -1.14 -7.73 25.58
C ASP A 179 -1.77 -6.37 25.94
N ALA A 180 -0.95 -5.38 26.30
CA ALA A 180 -1.45 -4.06 26.66
C ALA A 180 -2.07 -3.36 25.44
N ASP A 181 -1.47 -3.52 24.25
CA ASP A 181 -2.01 -2.98 23.00
C ASP A 181 -3.32 -3.66 22.63
N ASN A 182 -3.41 -5.00 22.76
CA ASN A 182 -4.64 -5.75 22.51
C ASN A 182 -5.76 -5.36 23.49
N LEU A 183 -5.44 -5.16 24.77
CA LEU A 183 -6.39 -4.66 25.75
C LEU A 183 -6.90 -3.25 25.37
N TYR A 184 -6.00 -2.36 24.96
CA TYR A 184 -6.38 -1.01 24.55
C TYR A 184 -7.28 -1.03 23.30
N ILE A 185 -6.96 -1.86 22.30
CA ILE A 185 -7.79 -2.06 21.12
C ILE A 185 -9.17 -2.59 21.51
N THR A 186 -9.25 -3.52 22.44
CA THR A 186 -10.52 -4.07 22.94
C THR A 186 -11.40 -2.96 23.54
N ILE A 187 -10.86 -2.15 24.44
CA ILE A 187 -11.58 -1.03 25.05
C ILE A 187 -12.03 -0.03 23.99
N THR A 188 -11.14 0.36 23.10
CA THR A 188 -11.42 1.32 22.04
C THR A 188 -12.51 0.80 21.11
N ALA A 189 -12.44 -0.47 20.74
CA ALA A 189 -13.43 -1.10 19.86
C ALA A 189 -14.83 -1.11 20.48
N LYS A 190 -14.95 -1.48 21.75
CA LYS A 190 -16.23 -1.47 22.49
C LYS A 190 -16.75 -0.04 22.72
N THR A 191 -15.86 0.94 22.88
CA THR A 191 -16.26 2.35 22.96
C THR A 191 -16.85 2.85 21.64
N LEU A 192 -16.24 2.49 20.50
CA LEU A 192 -16.69 2.93 19.17
C LEU A 192 -17.92 2.17 18.67
N ASN A 193 -18.06 0.89 19.05
CA ASN A 193 -19.18 0.05 18.70
C ASN A 193 -19.43 -0.99 19.82
N PRO A 194 -20.33 -0.70 20.78
CA PRO A 194 -20.62 -1.58 21.92
C PRO A 194 -21.11 -2.98 21.52
N ASN A 195 -21.74 -3.11 20.37
CA ASN A 195 -22.29 -4.37 19.86
C ASN A 195 -21.30 -5.18 19.02
N LEU A 196 -20.09 -4.66 18.81
CA LEU A 196 -19.06 -5.33 17.99
C LEU A 196 -18.56 -6.59 18.70
N ARG A 197 -18.49 -7.71 17.99
CA ARG A 197 -17.84 -8.92 18.50
C ARG A 197 -16.32 -8.69 18.55
N VAL A 198 -15.73 -8.83 19.72
CA VAL A 198 -14.30 -8.64 19.95
C VAL A 198 -13.66 -9.96 20.30
N ILE A 199 -12.73 -10.42 19.47
CA ILE A 199 -11.86 -11.57 19.71
C ILE A 199 -10.45 -11.03 19.93
N THR A 200 -9.79 -11.45 20.99
CA THR A 200 -8.45 -10.90 21.29
C THR A 200 -7.47 -12.00 21.67
N ARG A 201 -6.22 -11.81 21.30
CA ARG A 201 -5.10 -12.62 21.77
C ARG A 201 -4.59 -12.08 23.11
N ALA A 202 -4.31 -12.97 24.05
CA ALA A 202 -3.51 -12.68 25.25
C ALA A 202 -2.32 -13.63 25.31
N GLY A 203 -1.18 -13.17 25.77
CA GLY A 203 -0.01 -14.00 26.05
C GLY A 203 -0.02 -14.54 27.49
N GLN A 204 -0.79 -13.92 28.40
CA GLN A 204 -0.84 -14.29 29.82
C GLN A 204 -2.28 -14.20 30.35
N GLU A 205 -2.63 -15.12 31.29
CA GLU A 205 -3.98 -15.23 31.86
C GLU A 205 -4.43 -13.93 32.57
N ARG A 206 -3.53 -13.22 33.24
CA ARG A 206 -3.86 -11.93 33.89
C ARG A 206 -4.41 -10.89 32.88
N TYR A 207 -3.85 -10.84 31.67
CA TYR A 207 -4.36 -9.97 30.61
C TYR A 207 -5.65 -10.51 30.00
N ALA A 208 -5.77 -11.82 29.88
CA ALA A 208 -7.00 -12.44 29.40
C ALA A 208 -8.21 -12.07 30.27
N GLN A 209 -8.03 -12.08 31.59
CA GLN A 209 -9.08 -11.66 32.53
C GLN A 209 -9.41 -10.16 32.36
N ALA A 210 -8.40 -9.29 32.25
CA ALA A 210 -8.62 -7.86 32.01
C ALA A 210 -9.36 -7.60 30.68
N MET A 211 -9.01 -8.31 29.60
CA MET A 211 -9.67 -8.20 28.30
C MET A 211 -11.14 -8.64 28.37
N ARG A 212 -11.45 -9.75 29.06
CA ARG A 212 -12.83 -10.21 29.28
C ARG A 212 -13.63 -9.15 30.06
N SER A 213 -13.06 -8.60 31.13
CA SER A 213 -13.69 -7.54 31.94
C SER A 213 -13.89 -6.24 31.14
N SER A 214 -13.06 -5.99 30.13
CA SER A 214 -13.16 -4.84 29.23
C SER A 214 -14.09 -5.06 28.02
N GLY A 215 -14.79 -6.20 27.98
CA GLY A 215 -15.80 -6.49 26.98
C GLY A 215 -15.32 -7.33 25.80
N ALA A 216 -14.17 -8.00 25.87
CA ALA A 216 -13.83 -9.01 24.88
C ALA A 216 -14.82 -10.17 24.97
N ASP A 217 -15.40 -10.54 23.83
CA ASP A 217 -16.35 -11.67 23.76
C ASP A 217 -15.60 -13.01 23.81
N GLU A 218 -14.39 -13.07 23.23
CA GLU A 218 -13.51 -14.22 23.29
C GLU A 218 -12.04 -13.79 23.48
N VAL A 219 -11.33 -14.52 24.32
CA VAL A 219 -9.90 -14.32 24.56
C VAL A 219 -9.20 -15.65 24.35
N VAL A 220 -8.20 -15.66 23.48
CA VAL A 220 -7.40 -16.85 23.14
C VAL A 220 -5.96 -16.63 23.61
N ILE A 221 -5.40 -17.65 24.25
CA ILE A 221 -3.97 -17.71 24.62
C ILE A 221 -3.32 -18.78 23.75
N PRO A 222 -2.72 -18.42 22.59
CA PRO A 222 -2.23 -19.38 21.62
C PRO A 222 -1.20 -20.36 22.19
N GLU A 223 -0.36 -19.90 23.10
CA GLU A 223 0.67 -20.71 23.78
C GLU A 223 0.04 -21.79 24.67
N TYR A 224 -1.03 -21.46 25.37
CA TYR A 224 -1.78 -22.43 26.19
C TYR A 224 -2.51 -23.45 25.31
N GLU A 225 -3.22 -22.99 24.30
CA GLU A 225 -3.93 -23.86 23.36
C GLU A 225 -2.96 -24.81 22.63
N GLY A 226 -1.82 -24.26 22.17
CA GLY A 226 -0.75 -25.07 21.59
C GLY A 226 -0.21 -26.13 22.54
N GLY A 227 -0.01 -25.78 23.80
CA GLY A 227 0.42 -26.69 24.87
C GLY A 227 -0.59 -27.82 25.10
N LEU A 228 -1.87 -27.52 25.15
CA LEU A 228 -2.93 -28.55 25.28
C LEU A 228 -2.94 -29.51 24.10
N VAL A 229 -2.78 -29.02 22.87
CA VAL A 229 -2.70 -29.87 21.66
C VAL A 229 -1.49 -30.80 21.73
N ILE A 230 -0.31 -30.27 22.06
CA ILE A 230 0.91 -31.07 22.18
C ILE A 230 0.76 -32.15 23.27
N GLY A 231 0.24 -31.78 24.45
CA GLY A 231 0.00 -32.72 25.56
C GLY A 231 -0.93 -33.87 25.15
N ARG A 232 -1.99 -33.55 24.44
CA ARG A 232 -2.97 -34.55 23.93
C ARG A 232 -2.30 -35.52 22.93
N LEU A 233 -1.53 -35.02 21.98
CA LEU A 233 -0.80 -35.83 21.00
C LEU A 233 0.20 -36.79 21.65
N ILE A 234 0.88 -36.37 22.72
CA ILE A 234 1.79 -37.23 23.50
C ILE A 234 1.00 -38.36 24.20
N ALA A 235 -0.12 -38.01 24.86
CA ALA A 235 -0.94 -38.97 25.57
C ALA A 235 -1.57 -40.03 24.65
N GLU A 236 -2.02 -39.65 23.46
CA GLU A 236 -2.57 -40.57 22.45
C GLU A 236 -1.51 -41.59 21.97
N ARG A 237 -0.29 -41.12 21.66
CA ARG A 237 0.80 -42.01 21.26
C ARG A 237 1.20 -43.02 22.34
N THR A 238 1.21 -42.62 23.61
CA THR A 238 1.58 -43.48 24.72
C THR A 238 0.58 -44.62 24.90
N LYS A 239 -0.73 -44.36 24.67
CA LYS A 239 -1.78 -45.38 24.70
C LYS A 239 -1.65 -46.40 23.58
N THR A 240 -1.25 -45.98 22.37
CA THR A 240 -1.10 -46.85 21.20
C THR A 240 0.08 -47.80 21.34
N VAL A 241 1.19 -47.33 21.94
CA VAL A 241 2.39 -48.18 22.18
C VAL A 241 2.13 -49.20 23.29
N GLY A 242 1.39 -48.83 24.36
CA GLY A 242 1.03 -49.74 25.43
C GLY A 242 0.07 -50.87 25.01
N ALA A 243 -0.79 -50.63 24.00
CA ALA A 243 -1.71 -51.59 23.47
C ALA A 243 -1.12 -52.59 22.46
N GLN A 244 0.09 -52.30 21.93
CA GLN A 244 0.80 -53.20 21.00
C GLN A 244 1.88 -54.06 21.70
N GLY A 245 2.12 -53.84 23.00
CA GLY A 245 3.09 -54.58 23.82
C GLY A 245 2.49 -55.53 24.87
N ALA A 246 1.19 -55.72 24.84
CA ALA A 246 0.45 -56.69 25.65
C ALA A 246 -0.19 -57.74 24.74
#